data_b61480c172963698c9df98a503fff22d
#
_entry.id   b61480c172963698c9df98a503fff22d
#
_cell.length_a   1.000
_cell.length_b   1.000
_cell.length_c   1.000
_cell.angle_alpha   90.00
_cell.angle_beta   90.00
_cell.angle_gamma   90.00
#
_symmetry.space_group_name_H-M   'P 1'
#
loop_
_entity.id
_entity.type
_entity.pdbx_description
1 polymer ?
#
loop_
_entity_poly.entity_id
_entity_poly.type
_entity_poly.pdbx_seq_one_letter_code
_entity_poly.pdbx_strand_id
1 'polypeptide(L)'
;MAIVSHNTDLMRDWSTNMDDKASNXEELVSSLYNLVNQFVGSEEFKGGLSTDFEEKVVSQRPAFERYSSTFAECTELIRKTATNIDSDEAELKSAINSANPLG
;
A
#
# COMPACT_ATOMS: atom_id res chain seq x y z
N MET A 1 1.87 26.60 -23.94
CA MET A 1 2.08 25.83 -22.72
C MET A 1 1.70 24.37 -22.95
N ALA A 2 2.57 23.49 -22.55
CA ALA A 2 2.24 22.08 -22.68
C ALA A 2 1.21 21.70 -21.62
N ILE A 3 0.18 21.03 -22.04
CA ILE A 3 -0.85 20.56 -21.12
C ILE A 3 -0.53 19.09 -20.78
N VAL A 4 -0.24 18.86 -19.53
CA VAL A 4 0.04 17.51 -19.08
C VAL A 4 -1.30 16.84 -18.77
N SER A 5 -1.54 15.77 -19.49
CA SER A 5 -2.76 15.01 -19.29
C SER A 5 -2.55 13.99 -18.18
N HIS A 6 -3.46 13.95 -17.25
CA HIS A 6 -3.40 12.99 -16.14
C HIS A 6 -4.57 12.04 -16.25
N ASN A 7 -4.27 10.76 -16.03
CA ASN A 7 -5.31 9.74 -16.01
C ASN A 7 -5.59 9.36 -14.57
N THR A 8 -6.49 10.09 -13.93
CA THR A 8 -6.79 9.86 -12.51
C THR A 8 -7.52 8.55 -12.28
N ASP A 9 -8.28 8.09 -13.26
CA ASP A 9 -8.89 6.76 -13.15
C ASP A 9 -7.82 5.69 -13.09
N LEU A 10 -6.79 5.80 -13.92
CA LEU A 10 -5.68 4.85 -13.88
C LEU A 10 -4.94 4.93 -12.57
N MET A 11 -4.77 6.14 -12.03
CA MET A 11 -4.13 6.30 -10.72
C MET A 11 -4.93 5.58 -9.63
N ARG A 12 -6.25 5.68 -9.68
CA ARG A 12 -7.10 4.98 -8.72
C ARG A 12 -7.04 3.48 -8.90
N ASP A 13 -6.95 3.02 -10.15
CA ASP A 13 -6.80 1.58 -10.41
C ASP A 13 -5.48 1.08 -9.84
N TRP A 14 -4.41 1.84 -10.02
CA TRP A 14 -3.11 1.47 -9.44
C TRP A 14 -3.21 1.40 -7.92
N SER A 15 -3.91 2.37 -7.29
CA SER A 15 -4.08 2.39 -5.84
C SER A 15 -4.81 1.14 -5.36
N THR A 16 -5.87 0.76 -6.05
CA THR A 16 -6.62 -0.45 -5.70
C THR A 16 -5.75 -1.69 -5.83
N ASN A 17 -4.98 -1.77 -6.92
CA ASN A 17 -4.08 -2.91 -7.12
C ASN A 17 -3.02 -2.96 -6.04
N MET A 18 -2.47 -1.82 -5.65
CA MET A 18 -1.47 -1.76 -4.59
C MET A 18 -2.07 -2.23 -3.26
N ASP A 19 -3.30 -1.80 -2.97
CA ASP A 19 -3.98 -2.24 -1.74
C ASP A 19 -4.18 -3.75 -1.75
N ASP A 20 -4.60 -4.31 -2.88
CA ASP A 20 -4.80 -5.75 -2.99
C ASP A 20 -3.50 -6.50 -2.75
N LYS A 21 -2.40 -6.04 -3.36
CA LYS A 21 -1.11 -6.68 -3.19
C LYS A 21 -0.61 -6.55 -1.76
N ALA A 22 -0.80 -5.39 -1.15
CA ALA A 22 -0.38 -5.17 0.24
C ALA A 22 -1.18 -6.08 1.18
N SER A 23 -2.47 -6.23 0.92
CA SER A 23 -3.31 -7.11 1.73
C SER A 23 -2.86 -8.55 1.60
N ASN A 24 -2.57 -8.97 0.39
CA ASN A 24 -2.03 -10.32 0.17
C ASN A 24 -0.74 -10.54 0.92
N UNK A 25 -0.07 -9.66 1.01
CA UNK A 25 1.09 -9.75 1.62
C UNK A 25 0.97 -9.95 2.99
N GLU A 26 0.13 -9.19 3.50
CA GLU A 26 -0.12 -9.35 4.92
C GLU A 26 -0.61 -10.75 5.26
N GLU A 27 -1.50 -11.27 4.45
CA GLU A 27 -2.00 -12.63 4.65
C GLU A 27 -0.90 -13.65 4.54
N LEU A 28 -0.01 -13.46 3.57
CA LEU A 28 1.10 -14.37 3.37
C LEU A 28 2.05 -14.35 4.56
N VAL A 29 2.35 -13.15 5.08
CA VAL A 29 3.21 -13.01 6.26
C VAL A 29 2.56 -13.66 7.48
N SER A 30 1.26 -13.44 7.68
CA SER A 30 0.53 -14.08 8.78
C SER A 30 0.60 -15.60 8.67
N SER A 31 0.39 -16.13 7.47
CA SER A 31 0.47 -17.57 7.24
C SER A 31 1.85 -18.09 7.55
N LEU A 32 2.87 -17.34 7.15
CA LEU A 32 4.25 -17.74 7.41
C LEU A 32 4.52 -17.80 8.91
N TYR A 33 4.09 -16.79 9.66
CA TYR A 33 4.31 -16.78 11.11
C TYR A 33 3.53 -17.90 11.79
N ASN A 34 2.34 -18.22 11.29
CA ASN A 34 1.59 -19.36 11.83
C ASN A 34 2.34 -20.67 11.60
N LEU A 35 2.92 -20.84 10.42
CA LEU A 35 3.72 -22.03 10.11
C LEU A 35 4.95 -22.10 11.01
N VAL A 36 5.63 -20.97 11.20
CA VAL A 36 6.80 -20.91 12.07
C VAL A 36 6.42 -21.30 13.49
N ASN A 37 5.29 -20.79 13.98
CA ASN A 37 4.84 -21.13 15.33
C ASN A 37 4.56 -22.63 15.47
N GLN A 38 3.95 -23.24 14.45
CA GLN A 38 3.70 -24.67 14.46
C GLN A 38 5.01 -25.46 14.46
N PHE A 39 5.94 -25.00 13.62
CA PHE A 39 7.24 -25.66 13.47
C PHE A 39 8.05 -25.60 14.77
N VAL A 40 8.13 -24.39 15.36
CA VAL A 40 8.91 -24.16 16.57
C VAL A 40 8.34 -24.95 17.75
N GLY A 41 7.03 -25.12 17.79
CA GLY A 41 6.41 -25.88 18.87
C GLY A 41 6.37 -27.37 18.66
N SER A 42 6.87 -27.87 17.54
CA SER A 42 6.75 -29.28 17.20
C SER A 42 7.79 -30.12 17.93
N GLU A 43 7.50 -31.40 17.99
CA GLU A 43 8.44 -32.36 18.59
C GLU A 43 9.73 -32.49 17.79
N GLU A 44 9.67 -32.20 16.50
CA GLU A 44 10.79 -32.33 15.59
C GLU A 44 11.80 -31.22 15.71
N PHE A 45 11.45 -30.10 16.34
CA PHE A 45 12.31 -28.91 16.38
C PHE A 45 12.27 -28.29 17.77
N LYS A 46 13.19 -28.63 18.61
CA LYS A 46 13.24 -28.19 20.00
C LYS A 46 14.64 -27.75 20.38
N GLY A 47 14.75 -27.14 21.55
CA GLY A 47 16.04 -26.82 22.14
C GLY A 47 16.48 -25.40 21.79
N GLY A 48 17.77 -25.15 22.03
CA GLY A 48 18.34 -23.82 21.85
C GLY A 48 18.25 -23.31 20.42
N LEU A 49 18.43 -24.19 19.45
CA LEU A 49 18.36 -23.80 18.06
C LEU A 49 16.95 -23.33 17.70
N SER A 50 15.95 -24.02 18.25
CA SER A 50 14.56 -23.62 18.03
C SER A 50 14.29 -22.22 18.59
N THR A 51 14.80 -21.95 19.80
CA THR A 51 14.65 -20.64 20.42
C THR A 51 15.34 -19.56 19.59
N ASP A 52 16.56 -19.83 19.13
CA ASP A 52 17.32 -18.88 18.33
C ASP A 52 16.57 -18.57 17.04
N PHE A 53 16.02 -19.59 16.39
CA PHE A 53 15.27 -19.42 15.16
C PHE A 53 14.03 -18.54 15.39
N GLU A 54 13.30 -18.87 16.46
CA GLU A 54 12.10 -18.12 16.81
C GLU A 54 12.41 -16.64 17.05
N GLU A 55 13.48 -16.38 17.82
CA GLU A 55 13.90 -15.01 18.10
C GLU A 55 14.22 -14.26 16.83
N LYS A 56 14.90 -14.92 15.90
CA LYS A 56 15.26 -14.28 14.64
C LYS A 56 14.01 -13.93 13.83
N VAL A 57 13.07 -14.86 13.75
CA VAL A 57 11.84 -14.65 12.99
C VAL A 57 11.00 -13.53 13.63
N VAL A 58 10.84 -13.58 14.95
CA VAL A 58 10.04 -12.59 15.66
C VAL A 58 10.65 -11.21 15.51
N SER A 59 11.98 -11.12 15.51
CA SER A 59 12.66 -9.83 15.40
C SER A 59 12.41 -9.14 14.05
N GLN A 60 12.02 -9.89 13.02
CA GLN A 60 11.76 -9.33 11.70
C GLN A 60 10.32 -8.82 11.55
N ARG A 61 9.43 -9.17 12.47
CA ARG A 61 8.03 -8.81 12.34
C ARG A 61 7.79 -7.30 12.29
N PRO A 62 8.43 -6.48 13.13
CA PRO A 62 8.22 -5.04 13.04
C PRO A 62 8.59 -4.45 11.69
N ALA A 63 9.62 -5.01 11.03
CA ALA A 63 10.00 -4.53 9.70
C ALA A 63 8.90 -4.79 8.69
N PHE A 64 8.29 -5.98 8.72
CA PHE A 64 7.18 -6.29 7.83
C PHE A 64 5.98 -5.37 8.09
N GLU A 65 5.70 -5.11 9.36
CA GLU A 65 4.60 -4.22 9.72
C GLU A 65 4.85 -2.81 9.21
N ARG A 66 6.10 -2.34 9.28
CA ARG A 66 6.45 -1.02 8.75
C ARG A 66 6.28 -0.96 7.24
N TYR A 67 6.66 -2.02 6.52
CA TYR A 67 6.45 -2.06 5.07
C TYR A 67 4.97 -1.93 4.73
N SER A 68 4.14 -2.66 5.46
CA SER A 68 2.70 -2.61 5.23
C SER A 68 2.15 -1.20 5.43
N SER A 69 2.55 -0.54 6.52
CA SER A 69 2.14 0.83 6.78
C SER A 69 2.61 1.79 5.70
N THR A 70 3.85 1.60 5.25
CA THR A 70 4.41 2.47 4.22
C THR A 70 3.65 2.32 2.91
N PHE A 71 3.31 1.10 2.53
CA PHE A 71 2.54 0.88 1.31
C PHE A 71 1.15 1.51 1.42
N ALA A 72 0.51 1.41 2.59
CA ALA A 72 -0.80 2.03 2.79
C ALA A 72 -0.71 3.55 2.65
N GLU A 73 0.35 4.14 3.19
CA GLU A 73 0.57 5.58 3.07
C GLU A 73 0.78 5.98 1.62
N CYS A 74 1.55 5.21 0.87
CA CYS A 74 1.79 5.48 -0.54
C CYS A 74 0.50 5.42 -1.34
N THR A 75 -0.31 4.40 -1.07
CA THR A 75 -1.58 4.24 -1.76
C THR A 75 -2.49 5.43 -1.50
N GLU A 76 -2.55 5.86 -0.24
CA GLU A 76 -3.38 7.00 0.13
C GLU A 76 -2.90 8.27 -0.54
N LEU A 77 -1.59 8.44 -0.65
CA LEU A 77 -1.01 9.61 -1.32
C LEU A 77 -1.41 9.63 -2.79
N ILE A 78 -1.38 8.49 -3.45
CA ILE A 78 -1.79 8.42 -4.85
C ILE A 78 -3.27 8.81 -4.99
N ARG A 79 -4.13 8.33 -4.11
CA ARG A 79 -5.54 8.67 -4.15
C ARG A 79 -5.78 10.16 -3.92
N LYS A 80 -5.07 10.72 -2.94
CA LYS A 80 -5.19 12.16 -2.67
C LYS A 80 -4.73 12.98 -3.86
N THR A 81 -3.65 12.55 -4.50
CA THR A 81 -3.14 13.25 -5.67
C THR A 81 -4.15 13.20 -6.80
N ALA A 82 -4.77 12.05 -7.04
CA ALA A 82 -5.79 11.93 -8.07
C ALA A 82 -6.98 12.87 -7.77
N THR A 83 -7.40 12.91 -6.52
CA THR A 83 -8.49 13.78 -6.12
C THR A 83 -8.13 15.25 -6.33
N ASN A 84 -6.90 15.62 -5.97
CA ASN A 84 -6.45 17.01 -6.15
C ASN A 84 -6.36 17.38 -7.62
N ILE A 85 -5.90 16.47 -8.47
CA ILE A 85 -5.85 16.72 -9.90
C ILE A 85 -7.25 16.95 -10.45
N ASP A 86 -8.19 16.10 -10.08
CA ASP A 86 -9.57 16.24 -10.54
C ASP A 86 -10.16 17.58 -10.08
N SER A 87 -9.92 17.95 -8.84
CA SER A 87 -10.41 19.18 -8.27
C SER A 87 -9.82 20.39 -8.98
N ASP A 88 -8.51 20.37 -9.23
CA ASP A 88 -7.83 21.46 -9.92
C ASP A 88 -8.36 21.61 -11.35
N GLU A 89 -8.58 20.48 -12.02
CA GLU A 89 -9.12 20.52 -13.38
C GLU A 89 -10.52 21.12 -13.41
N ALA A 90 -11.35 20.76 -12.42
CA ALA A 90 -12.69 21.30 -12.33
C ALA A 90 -12.67 22.80 -12.09
N GLU A 91 -11.77 23.27 -11.22
CA GLU A 91 -11.62 24.68 -10.94
C GLU A 91 -11.15 25.43 -12.18
N LEU A 92 -10.21 24.87 -12.92
CA LEU A 92 -9.72 25.51 -14.13
C LEU A 92 -10.81 25.60 -15.18
N LYS A 93 -11.58 24.57 -15.35
CA LYS A 93 -12.69 24.54 -16.29
C LYS A 93 -13.71 25.60 -15.93
N SER A 94 -14.04 25.71 -14.66
CA SER A 94 -14.99 26.70 -14.18
C SER A 94 -14.47 28.12 -14.43
N ALA A 95 -13.17 28.35 -14.19
CA ALA A 95 -12.57 29.67 -14.43
C ALA A 95 -12.59 30.03 -15.91
N ILE A 96 -12.32 29.06 -16.77
CA ILE A 96 -12.37 29.31 -18.22
C ILE A 96 -13.78 29.63 -18.66
N ASN A 97 -14.77 28.91 -18.18
CA ASN A 97 -16.16 29.18 -18.54
C ASN A 97 -16.61 30.55 -18.05
N SER A 98 -16.17 30.95 -16.87
CA SER A 98 -16.50 32.27 -16.34
C SER A 98 -15.86 33.38 -17.14
N ALA A 99 -14.64 33.15 -17.62
CA ALA A 99 -13.90 34.17 -18.38
C ALA A 99 -14.39 34.28 -19.82
N ASN A 100 -15.11 33.29 -20.31
CA ASN A 100 -15.57 33.25 -21.69
C ASN A 100 -17.10 33.12 -21.73
N PRO A 101 -17.81 34.23 -21.45
CA PRO A 101 -19.27 34.17 -21.38
C PRO A 101 -19.92 33.84 -22.69
N LEU A 102 -19.23 34.04 -23.80
CA LEU A 102 -19.80 33.72 -25.12
C LEU A 102 -19.68 32.24 -25.44
N GLY A 103 -18.82 31.57 -24.74
CA GLY A 103 -18.61 30.13 -24.93
C GLY A 103 -19.59 29.31 -24.13
#